data_a3b4bfe959ce086058de6ac714f05d2f
#
_entry.id   a3b4bfe959ce086058de6ac714f05d2f
#
_cell.length_a   1.000
_cell.length_b   1.000
_cell.length_c   1.000
_cell.angle_alpha   90.00
_cell.angle_beta   90.00
_cell.angle_gamma   90.00
#
_symmetry.space_group_name_H-M   'P 1'
#
loop_
_entity.id
_entity.type
_entity.pdbx_description
1 polymer ?
#
loop_
_entity_poly.entity_id
_entity_poly.type
_entity_poly.pdbx_seq_one_letter_code
_entity_poly.pdbx_strand_id
1 'polypeptide(L)'
;LKLVLISTLAVFTSGAGLFSSKNNDIATDKSIKSTKPWANIEGFRSAKFGMRMDEVKKSITRDFAIAGGKIDAISHPTEQTQSLGISVDNLLPNSGKSRVVYVFGYKSKRLMQVNILTGQPVDMDIKPQQVVDAGNLLGNHFFKKRYQEDGLVAHARLSDGSVLIFRGKDQKGRMALLRLSNPQPNAKKGDDLKITLTLSYI
;
A
#
# COMPACT_ATOMS: atom_id res chain seq x y z
N LEU A 1 28.96 39.31 19.93
CA LEU A 1 28.55 38.78 21.24
C LEU A 1 29.14 37.41 21.40
N LYS A 2 30.14 37.24 22.29
CA LYS A 2 30.87 36.01 22.55
C LYS A 2 30.06 35.12 23.49
N LEU A 3 29.84 33.86 23.09
CA LEU A 3 29.26 32.84 23.97
C LEU A 3 30.41 32.06 24.64
N VAL A 4 30.42 32.04 25.94
CA VAL A 4 31.41 31.33 26.77
C VAL A 4 30.89 29.92 27.03
N LEU A 5 31.70 28.93 26.67
CA LEU A 5 31.51 27.52 27.04
C LEU A 5 32.09 27.29 28.44
N ILE A 6 31.30 26.85 29.40
CA ILE A 6 31.76 26.37 30.70
C ILE A 6 31.73 24.85 30.69
N SER A 7 32.92 24.24 30.74
CA SER A 7 33.10 22.80 30.93
C SER A 7 33.27 22.52 32.42
N THR A 8 32.40 21.71 32.98
CA THR A 8 32.56 21.15 34.33
C THR A 8 33.04 19.73 34.24
N LEU A 9 34.25 19.52 34.67
CA LEU A 9 34.91 18.22 34.83
C LEU A 9 34.56 17.66 36.21
N ALA A 10 33.84 16.53 36.28
CA ALA A 10 33.61 15.80 37.52
C ALA A 10 34.51 14.57 37.59
N VAL A 11 35.42 14.60 38.54
CA VAL A 11 36.28 13.47 38.92
C VAL A 11 35.49 12.58 39.86
N PHE A 12 35.35 11.27 39.50
CA PHE A 12 34.86 10.27 40.42
C PHE A 12 35.97 9.30 40.80
N THR A 13 36.22 9.26 42.09
CA THR A 13 37.19 8.41 42.79
C THR A 13 36.75 6.97 42.85
N SER A 14 37.73 6.07 42.72
CA SER A 14 37.65 4.64 42.83
C SER A 14 37.13 4.17 44.20
N GLY A 15 36.08 3.32 44.17
CA GLY A 15 35.68 2.50 45.28
C GLY A 15 35.60 1.05 44.87
N ALA A 16 36.58 0.25 45.29
CA ALA A 16 36.57 -1.21 45.11
C ALA A 16 35.56 -1.83 46.06
N GLY A 17 34.48 -2.40 45.54
CA GLY A 17 33.51 -3.18 46.29
C GLY A 17 33.34 -4.54 45.58
N LEU A 18 33.85 -5.59 46.21
CA LEU A 18 33.62 -7.00 45.90
C LEU A 18 32.13 -7.32 46.02
N PHE A 19 31.44 -7.52 44.89
CA PHE A 19 30.14 -8.20 44.89
C PHE A 19 30.15 -9.42 44.00
N SER A 20 29.92 -10.54 44.67
CA SER A 20 29.72 -11.90 44.15
C SER A 20 28.76 -11.91 42.97
N SER A 21 29.22 -12.46 41.86
CA SER A 21 28.44 -12.76 40.65
C SER A 21 27.37 -13.80 40.98
N LYS A 22 26.10 -13.40 41.09
CA LYS A 22 24.97 -14.27 40.82
C LYS A 22 24.65 -14.12 39.36
N ASN A 23 24.91 -15.15 38.59
CA ASN A 23 24.42 -15.30 37.24
C ASN A 23 22.88 -15.24 37.28
N ASN A 24 22.32 -14.09 36.99
CA ASN A 24 20.96 -14.02 36.52
C ASN A 24 21.00 -14.23 35.01
N ASP A 25 20.72 -15.46 34.59
CA ASP A 25 20.30 -15.77 33.26
C ASP A 25 19.04 -14.92 32.98
N ILE A 26 19.26 -13.77 32.38
CA ILE A 26 18.18 -13.00 31.76
C ILE A 26 17.79 -13.86 30.54
N ALA A 27 16.74 -14.64 30.73
CA ALA A 27 16.06 -15.33 29.65
C ALA A 27 15.64 -14.25 28.63
N THR A 28 16.48 -14.10 27.61
CA THR A 28 16.21 -13.37 26.40
C THR A 28 15.02 -14.02 25.72
N ASP A 29 14.12 -13.17 25.32
CA ASP A 29 13.23 -13.39 24.20
C ASP A 29 11.97 -14.22 24.44
N LYS A 30 11.00 -13.58 25.07
CA LYS A 30 9.62 -13.77 24.64
C LYS A 30 9.38 -12.87 23.45
N SER A 31 9.60 -13.37 22.24
CA SER A 31 9.09 -12.73 21.03
C SER A 31 7.60 -12.50 21.26
N ILE A 32 7.20 -11.24 21.41
CA ILE A 32 5.80 -10.86 21.53
C ILE A 32 5.18 -11.23 20.19
N LYS A 33 4.58 -12.40 20.09
CA LYS A 33 3.85 -12.84 18.90
C LYS A 33 2.78 -11.81 18.64
N SER A 34 2.88 -11.10 17.52
CA SER A 34 1.88 -10.13 17.10
C SER A 34 0.49 -10.75 17.17
N THR A 35 -0.42 -10.12 17.91
CA THR A 35 -1.82 -10.55 18.03
C THR A 35 -2.65 -10.25 16.78
N LYS A 36 -2.07 -9.52 15.82
CA LYS A 36 -2.76 -9.17 14.57
C LYS A 36 -3.01 -10.41 13.72
N PRO A 37 -4.22 -10.56 13.12
CA PRO A 37 -4.49 -11.66 12.21
C PRO A 37 -3.66 -11.52 10.92
N TRP A 38 -3.22 -12.65 10.36
CA TRP A 38 -2.53 -12.66 9.09
C TRP A 38 -3.38 -12.06 7.97
N ALA A 39 -2.74 -11.29 7.10
CA ALA A 39 -3.35 -10.87 5.85
C ALA A 39 -3.59 -12.08 4.94
N ASN A 40 -4.68 -12.04 4.19
CA ASN A 40 -4.99 -13.00 3.14
C ASN A 40 -5.37 -12.21 1.88
N ILE A 41 -4.46 -12.18 0.91
CA ILE A 41 -4.61 -11.41 -0.31
C ILE A 41 -5.01 -12.38 -1.43
N GLU A 42 -6.30 -12.43 -1.77
CA GLU A 42 -6.81 -13.39 -2.76
C GLU A 42 -7.31 -12.75 -4.06
N GLY A 43 -7.23 -11.43 -4.16
CA GLY A 43 -7.77 -10.64 -5.25
C GLY A 43 -8.49 -9.40 -4.74
N PHE A 44 -9.55 -8.98 -5.42
CA PHE A 44 -10.33 -7.82 -5.01
C PHE A 44 -11.82 -8.15 -5.00
N ARG A 45 -12.46 -7.97 -3.84
CA ARG A 45 -13.86 -8.37 -3.58
C ARG A 45 -14.07 -9.85 -3.95
N SER A 46 -15.03 -10.16 -4.83
CA SER A 46 -15.28 -11.54 -5.23
C SER A 46 -14.44 -12.02 -6.42
N ALA A 47 -13.70 -11.14 -7.10
CA ALA A 47 -12.74 -11.52 -8.13
C ALA A 47 -11.46 -12.03 -7.48
N LYS A 48 -11.17 -13.33 -7.65
CA LYS A 48 -10.01 -14.01 -7.04
C LYS A 48 -8.92 -14.26 -8.07
N PHE A 49 -7.67 -14.24 -7.64
CA PHE A 49 -6.54 -14.66 -8.49
C PHE A 49 -6.76 -16.07 -9.03
N GLY A 50 -6.34 -16.28 -10.27
CA GLY A 50 -6.56 -17.54 -10.98
C GLY A 50 -7.90 -17.67 -11.71
N MET A 51 -8.86 -16.76 -11.51
CA MET A 51 -10.12 -16.73 -12.27
C MET A 51 -9.89 -16.41 -13.74
N ARG A 52 -10.72 -16.96 -14.61
CA ARG A 52 -10.80 -16.61 -16.03
C ARG A 52 -11.53 -15.28 -16.21
N MET A 53 -11.39 -14.71 -17.40
CA MET A 53 -11.98 -13.40 -17.71
C MET A 53 -13.52 -13.37 -17.59
N ASP A 54 -14.20 -14.43 -18.01
CA ASP A 54 -15.65 -14.56 -17.89
C ASP A 54 -16.12 -14.64 -16.41
N GLU A 55 -15.37 -15.34 -15.56
CA GLU A 55 -15.61 -15.43 -14.13
C GLU A 55 -15.42 -14.06 -13.45
N VAL A 56 -14.38 -13.32 -13.85
CA VAL A 56 -14.13 -11.97 -13.35
C VAL A 56 -15.22 -10.99 -13.81
N LYS A 57 -15.71 -11.09 -15.06
CA LYS A 57 -16.85 -10.28 -15.52
C LYS A 57 -18.09 -10.52 -14.67
N LYS A 58 -18.41 -11.77 -14.35
CA LYS A 58 -19.53 -12.12 -13.45
C LYS A 58 -19.32 -11.54 -12.05
N SER A 59 -18.08 -11.59 -11.53
CA SER A 59 -17.72 -11.00 -10.23
C SER A 59 -17.92 -9.48 -10.25
N ILE A 60 -17.47 -8.79 -11.30
CA ILE A 60 -17.66 -7.35 -11.47
C ILE A 60 -19.14 -6.98 -11.47
N THR A 61 -19.94 -7.66 -12.27
CA THR A 61 -21.40 -7.41 -12.35
C THR A 61 -22.06 -7.55 -10.99
N ARG A 62 -21.71 -8.61 -10.24
CA ARG A 62 -22.24 -8.87 -8.90
C ARG A 62 -21.80 -7.81 -7.88
N ASP A 63 -20.51 -7.47 -7.87
CA ASP A 63 -19.91 -6.62 -6.83
C ASP A 63 -20.25 -5.14 -6.97
N PHE A 64 -20.54 -4.69 -8.20
CA PHE A 64 -20.72 -3.28 -8.54
C PHE A 64 -22.05 -2.97 -9.23
N ALA A 65 -22.90 -3.97 -9.48
CA ALA A 65 -24.13 -3.83 -10.26
C ALA A 65 -23.90 -3.20 -11.65
N ILE A 66 -22.73 -3.44 -12.25
CA ILE A 66 -22.34 -2.87 -13.55
C ILE A 66 -22.75 -3.83 -14.66
N ALA A 67 -23.51 -3.32 -15.64
CA ALA A 67 -23.87 -4.08 -16.85
C ALA A 67 -22.62 -4.41 -17.67
N GLY A 68 -22.61 -5.57 -18.33
CA GLY A 68 -21.45 -6.08 -19.08
C GLY A 68 -20.92 -5.12 -20.15
N GLY A 69 -21.77 -4.31 -20.78
CA GLY A 69 -21.39 -3.31 -21.77
C GLY A 69 -20.61 -2.10 -21.21
N LYS A 70 -20.54 -1.96 -19.89
CA LYS A 70 -19.74 -0.92 -19.22
C LYS A 70 -18.40 -1.45 -18.67
N ILE A 71 -18.04 -2.68 -19.03
CA ILE A 71 -16.76 -3.30 -18.69
C ILE A 71 -15.85 -3.17 -19.92
N ASP A 72 -14.81 -2.34 -19.81
CA ASP A 72 -13.85 -2.17 -20.90
C ASP A 72 -12.92 -3.38 -20.96
N ALA A 73 -12.77 -3.98 -22.14
CA ALA A 73 -11.75 -4.99 -22.41
C ALA A 73 -10.59 -4.32 -23.16
N ILE A 74 -9.40 -4.37 -22.57
CA ILE A 74 -8.20 -3.72 -23.09
C ILE A 74 -7.16 -4.80 -23.35
N SER A 75 -6.59 -4.83 -24.56
CA SER A 75 -5.42 -5.64 -24.89
C SER A 75 -4.20 -4.74 -24.99
N HIS A 76 -3.16 -5.06 -24.22
CA HIS A 76 -1.90 -4.32 -24.26
C HIS A 76 -1.06 -4.83 -25.44
N PRO A 77 -0.77 -4.01 -26.46
CA PRO A 77 -0.19 -4.50 -27.71
C PRO A 77 1.22 -5.07 -27.53
N THR A 78 2.04 -4.47 -26.67
CA THR A 78 3.43 -4.88 -26.43
C THR A 78 3.53 -6.09 -25.51
N GLU A 79 2.83 -6.05 -24.38
CA GLU A 79 2.87 -7.13 -23.36
C GLU A 79 1.92 -8.28 -23.69
N GLN A 80 1.04 -8.08 -24.68
CA GLN A 80 -0.01 -9.02 -25.07
C GLN A 80 -0.90 -9.49 -23.89
N THR A 81 -0.87 -8.73 -22.81
CA THR A 81 -1.74 -8.96 -21.65
C THR A 81 -3.14 -8.43 -21.96
N GLN A 82 -4.13 -9.06 -21.39
CA GLN A 82 -5.51 -8.61 -21.44
C GLN A 82 -5.91 -8.04 -20.08
N SER A 83 -6.76 -7.02 -20.08
CA SER A 83 -7.30 -6.47 -18.84
C SER A 83 -8.77 -6.12 -19.00
N LEU A 84 -9.50 -6.14 -17.88
CA LEU A 84 -10.84 -5.59 -17.77
C LEU A 84 -10.77 -4.33 -16.90
N GLY A 85 -11.45 -3.28 -17.33
CA GLY A 85 -11.48 -2.03 -16.60
C GLY A 85 -12.91 -1.58 -16.33
N ILE A 86 -13.13 -1.03 -15.13
CA ILE A 86 -14.40 -0.37 -14.76
C ILE A 86 -14.13 0.94 -14.07
N SER A 87 -15.06 1.87 -14.16
CA SER A 87 -15.10 3.08 -13.35
C SER A 87 -16.16 2.93 -12.26
N VAL A 88 -15.80 3.28 -11.03
CA VAL A 88 -16.67 3.17 -9.85
C VAL A 88 -16.63 4.47 -9.09
N ASP A 89 -17.79 5.03 -8.77
CA ASP A 89 -17.88 6.25 -7.96
C ASP A 89 -17.83 5.88 -6.47
N ASN A 90 -17.09 6.69 -5.70
CA ASN A 90 -16.98 6.57 -4.25
C ASN A 90 -16.71 5.14 -3.76
N LEU A 91 -15.69 4.50 -4.33
CA LEU A 91 -15.24 3.17 -3.88
C LEU A 91 -14.88 3.15 -2.39
N LEU A 92 -14.37 4.27 -1.89
CA LEU A 92 -14.22 4.63 -0.47
C LEU A 92 -15.04 5.90 -0.21
N PRO A 93 -15.40 6.19 1.05
CA PRO A 93 -16.11 7.41 1.40
C PRO A 93 -15.36 8.65 0.89
N ASN A 94 -16.05 9.50 0.15
CA ASN A 94 -15.53 10.76 -0.43
C ASN A 94 -14.30 10.61 -1.34
N SER A 95 -14.04 9.42 -1.88
CA SER A 95 -12.86 9.17 -2.73
C SER A 95 -13.04 9.58 -4.19
N GLY A 96 -14.21 10.10 -4.56
CA GLY A 96 -14.51 10.40 -5.94
C GLY A 96 -14.54 9.17 -6.83
N LYS A 97 -14.26 9.38 -8.12
CA LYS A 97 -14.23 8.30 -9.10
C LYS A 97 -12.92 7.50 -9.00
N SER A 98 -13.05 6.19 -9.07
CA SER A 98 -11.91 5.27 -9.12
C SER A 98 -11.96 4.40 -10.36
N ARG A 99 -10.79 4.03 -10.89
CA ARG A 99 -10.65 3.05 -11.97
C ARG A 99 -10.13 1.75 -11.39
N VAL A 100 -10.86 0.67 -11.58
CA VAL A 100 -10.43 -0.69 -11.21
C VAL A 100 -10.04 -1.44 -12.47
N VAL A 101 -8.82 -1.99 -12.48
CA VAL A 101 -8.26 -2.71 -13.62
C VAL A 101 -7.86 -4.11 -13.19
N TYR A 102 -8.45 -5.10 -13.80
CA TYR A 102 -8.16 -6.53 -13.59
C TYR A 102 -7.24 -7.02 -14.70
N VAL A 103 -6.02 -7.41 -14.37
CA VAL A 103 -4.97 -7.80 -15.34
C VAL A 103 -4.84 -9.31 -15.39
N PHE A 104 -4.84 -9.87 -16.61
CA PHE A 104 -4.72 -11.30 -16.87
C PHE A 104 -3.34 -11.63 -17.43
N GLY A 105 -2.73 -12.68 -16.92
CA GLY A 105 -1.42 -13.14 -17.39
C GLY A 105 -1.45 -13.55 -18.85
N TYR A 106 -0.42 -13.18 -19.60
CA TYR A 106 -0.33 -13.46 -21.03
C TYR A 106 -0.47 -14.97 -21.36
N LYS A 107 0.30 -15.83 -20.68
CA LYS A 107 0.26 -17.28 -20.90
C LYS A 107 -0.90 -17.95 -20.17
N SER A 108 -1.12 -17.57 -18.92
CA SER A 108 -2.12 -18.23 -18.05
C SER A 108 -3.56 -17.88 -18.41
N LYS A 109 -3.79 -16.70 -19.01
CA LYS A 109 -5.13 -16.12 -19.23
C LYS A 109 -5.98 -16.06 -17.94
N ARG A 110 -5.30 -16.00 -16.79
CA ARG A 110 -5.89 -15.97 -15.45
C ARG A 110 -5.64 -14.62 -14.79
N LEU A 111 -6.56 -14.20 -13.93
CA LEU A 111 -6.39 -12.99 -13.12
C LEU A 111 -5.13 -13.12 -12.27
N MET A 112 -4.20 -12.19 -12.43
CA MET A 112 -2.94 -12.16 -11.69
C MET A 112 -2.73 -10.87 -10.89
N GLN A 113 -3.41 -9.81 -11.25
CA GLN A 113 -3.24 -8.51 -10.61
C GLN A 113 -4.53 -7.70 -10.68
N VAL A 114 -4.78 -6.90 -9.64
CA VAL A 114 -5.84 -5.89 -9.66
C VAL A 114 -5.25 -4.56 -9.23
N ASN A 115 -5.44 -3.53 -10.06
CA ASN A 115 -5.04 -2.16 -9.77
C ASN A 115 -6.27 -1.29 -9.57
N ILE A 116 -6.24 -0.47 -8.54
CA ILE A 116 -7.26 0.52 -8.22
C ILE A 116 -6.59 1.88 -8.22
N LEU A 117 -7.04 2.77 -9.09
CA LEU A 117 -6.52 4.12 -9.25
C LEU A 117 -7.59 5.11 -8.80
N THR A 118 -7.22 6.02 -7.91
CA THR A 118 -8.07 7.09 -7.41
C THR A 118 -7.31 8.41 -7.51
N GLY A 119 -7.98 9.49 -7.88
CA GLY A 119 -7.31 10.75 -8.15
C GLY A 119 -7.11 11.00 -9.64
N GLN A 120 -6.29 11.96 -9.99
CA GLN A 120 -6.05 12.30 -11.39
C GLN A 120 -5.13 11.28 -12.07
N PRO A 121 -5.36 10.92 -13.35
CA PRO A 121 -6.33 11.52 -14.27
C PRO A 121 -7.71 10.84 -14.26
N VAL A 122 -8.00 9.94 -13.32
CA VAL A 122 -9.28 9.20 -13.28
C VAL A 122 -10.45 10.10 -12.94
N ASP A 123 -10.22 11.01 -11.99
CA ASP A 123 -11.18 12.03 -11.56
C ASP A 123 -10.49 13.40 -11.58
N MET A 124 -10.91 14.27 -12.50
CA MET A 124 -10.29 15.59 -12.67
C MET A 124 -10.75 16.60 -11.63
N ASP A 125 -11.90 16.37 -11.01
CA ASP A 125 -12.55 17.31 -10.08
C ASP A 125 -12.24 16.99 -8.61
N ILE A 126 -11.59 15.85 -8.34
CA ILE A 126 -11.26 15.43 -6.97
C ILE A 126 -10.21 16.36 -6.34
N LYS A 127 -10.44 16.73 -5.08
CA LYS A 127 -9.48 17.53 -4.33
C LYS A 127 -8.31 16.65 -3.85
N PRO A 128 -7.06 17.15 -3.89
CA PRO A 128 -5.88 16.42 -3.43
C PRO A 128 -6.03 15.82 -2.02
N GLN A 129 -6.66 16.57 -1.11
CA GLN A 129 -6.89 16.11 0.26
C GLN A 129 -7.74 14.83 0.33
N GLN A 130 -8.77 14.70 -0.51
CA GLN A 130 -9.62 13.52 -0.55
C GLN A 130 -8.83 12.27 -0.97
N VAL A 131 -7.85 12.42 -1.88
CA VAL A 131 -6.96 11.33 -2.31
C VAL A 131 -6.02 10.92 -1.17
N VAL A 132 -5.48 11.90 -0.43
CA VAL A 132 -4.64 11.65 0.76
C VAL A 132 -5.44 10.95 1.84
N ASP A 133 -6.67 11.39 2.12
CA ASP A 133 -7.55 10.79 3.13
C ASP A 133 -7.89 9.34 2.77
N ALA A 134 -8.16 9.04 1.49
CA ALA A 134 -8.34 7.68 1.01
C ALA A 134 -7.07 6.82 1.22
N GLY A 135 -5.89 7.38 0.97
CA GLY A 135 -4.60 6.74 1.24
C GLY A 135 -4.40 6.41 2.71
N ASN A 136 -4.71 7.34 3.60
CA ASN A 136 -4.64 7.16 5.05
C ASN A 136 -5.62 6.08 5.54
N LEU A 137 -6.85 6.11 5.03
CA LEU A 137 -7.87 5.11 5.38
C LEU A 137 -7.42 3.69 4.99
N LEU A 138 -6.90 3.52 3.77
CA LEU A 138 -6.38 2.23 3.30
C LEU A 138 -5.12 1.81 4.06
N GLY A 139 -4.17 2.72 4.30
CA GLY A 139 -2.98 2.46 5.08
C GLY A 139 -3.35 1.92 6.47
N ASN A 140 -4.24 2.61 7.18
CA ASN A 140 -4.74 2.17 8.48
C ASN A 140 -5.43 0.80 8.43
N HIS A 141 -6.15 0.50 7.34
CA HIS A 141 -6.75 -0.82 7.16
C HIS A 141 -5.68 -1.93 7.05
N PHE A 142 -4.65 -1.70 6.22
CA PHE A 142 -3.59 -2.69 6.05
C PHE A 142 -2.76 -2.89 7.32
N PHE A 143 -2.41 -1.83 8.04
CA PHE A 143 -1.63 -1.93 9.28
C PHE A 143 -2.31 -2.71 10.41
N LYS A 144 -3.59 -3.00 10.31
CA LYS A 144 -4.32 -3.87 11.26
C LYS A 144 -4.05 -5.37 11.05
N LYS A 145 -3.35 -5.75 9.99
CA LYS A 145 -3.03 -7.14 9.65
C LYS A 145 -1.54 -7.42 9.85
N ARG A 146 -1.20 -8.71 9.95
CA ARG A 146 0.16 -9.20 9.97
C ARG A 146 0.59 -9.59 8.54
N TYR A 147 1.85 -9.31 8.21
CA TYR A 147 2.49 -9.61 6.93
C TYR A 147 3.85 -10.26 7.18
N GLN A 148 4.47 -10.83 6.14
CA GLN A 148 5.84 -11.31 6.18
C GLN A 148 6.79 -10.11 6.40
N GLU A 149 7.79 -10.28 7.28
CA GLU A 149 8.68 -9.19 7.68
C GLU A 149 9.56 -8.69 6.52
N ASP A 150 10.06 -9.61 5.69
CA ASP A 150 10.86 -9.30 4.50
C ASP A 150 10.10 -8.51 3.41
N GLY A 151 8.79 -8.54 3.46
CA GLY A 151 7.91 -7.87 2.51
C GLY A 151 7.26 -6.58 3.01
N LEU A 152 7.42 -6.24 4.31
CA LEU A 152 6.71 -5.11 4.93
C LEU A 152 7.50 -3.81 4.76
N VAL A 153 6.88 -2.82 4.11
CA VAL A 153 7.40 -1.46 4.00
C VAL A 153 6.29 -0.46 4.30
N ALA A 154 6.59 0.57 5.04
CA ALA A 154 5.65 1.63 5.41
C ALA A 154 6.29 3.01 5.24
N HIS A 155 5.50 3.95 4.72
CA HIS A 155 5.83 5.37 4.63
C HIS A 155 7.21 5.68 4.01
N ALA A 156 7.60 4.91 2.97
CA ALA A 156 8.86 5.14 2.28
C ALA A 156 8.70 6.15 1.14
N ARG A 157 9.59 7.15 1.10
CA ARG A 157 9.69 8.06 -0.06
C ARG A 157 10.52 7.37 -1.14
N LEU A 158 10.01 7.37 -2.36
CA LEU A 158 10.70 6.81 -3.52
C LEU A 158 11.49 7.89 -4.27
N SER A 159 12.43 7.48 -5.12
CA SER A 159 13.31 8.37 -5.88
C SER A 159 12.57 9.29 -6.86
N ASP A 160 11.40 8.86 -7.33
CA ASP A 160 10.52 9.63 -8.20
C ASP A 160 9.62 10.64 -7.44
N GLY A 161 9.86 10.81 -6.13
CA GLY A 161 9.09 11.70 -5.26
C GLY A 161 7.77 11.12 -4.76
N SER A 162 7.35 9.97 -5.24
CA SER A 162 6.14 9.30 -4.74
C SER A 162 6.35 8.74 -3.33
N VAL A 163 5.25 8.43 -2.66
CA VAL A 163 5.24 7.85 -1.32
C VAL A 163 4.63 6.45 -1.38
N LEU A 164 5.42 5.47 -1.01
CA LEU A 164 4.93 4.13 -0.74
C LEU A 164 4.32 4.13 0.66
N ILE A 165 3.00 4.29 0.74
CA ILE A 165 2.27 4.31 2.01
C ILE A 165 2.37 2.95 2.69
N PHE A 166 2.21 1.88 1.90
CA PHE A 166 2.22 0.52 2.40
C PHE A 166 2.65 -0.48 1.31
N ARG A 167 3.44 -1.47 1.70
CA ARG A 167 3.64 -2.72 0.97
C ARG A 167 3.68 -3.87 1.97
N GLY A 168 2.95 -4.94 1.72
CA GLY A 168 2.98 -6.12 2.58
C GLY A 168 2.70 -7.39 1.80
N LYS A 169 3.39 -8.48 2.16
CA LYS A 169 3.17 -9.83 1.62
C LYS A 169 2.40 -10.68 2.62
N ASP A 170 1.40 -11.40 2.14
CA ASP A 170 0.74 -12.45 2.92
C ASP A 170 1.61 -13.73 3.02
N GLN A 171 1.12 -14.74 3.74
CA GLN A 171 1.83 -16.00 3.92
C GLN A 171 2.01 -16.80 2.61
N LYS A 172 1.23 -16.50 1.57
CA LYS A 172 1.32 -17.13 0.23
C LYS A 172 2.25 -16.34 -0.71
N GLY A 173 2.88 -15.27 -0.24
CA GLY A 173 3.75 -14.39 -1.03
C GLY A 173 3.00 -13.38 -1.90
N ARG A 174 1.67 -13.30 -1.82
CA ARG A 174 0.87 -12.32 -2.53
C ARG A 174 0.99 -10.95 -1.87
N MET A 175 0.93 -9.90 -2.65
CA MET A 175 1.31 -8.57 -2.18
C MET A 175 0.16 -7.56 -2.33
N ALA A 176 0.01 -6.71 -1.33
CA ALA A 176 -0.72 -5.45 -1.43
C ALA A 176 0.28 -4.30 -1.40
N LEU A 177 0.13 -3.36 -2.34
CA LEU A 177 0.98 -2.19 -2.49
C LEU A 177 0.10 -0.95 -2.61
N LEU A 178 0.30 0.02 -1.73
CA LEU A 178 -0.41 1.29 -1.72
C LEU A 178 0.58 2.43 -1.92
N ARG A 179 0.46 3.13 -3.04
CA ARG A 179 1.37 4.21 -3.44
C ARG A 179 0.61 5.48 -3.74
N LEU A 180 1.10 6.59 -3.23
CA LEU A 180 0.67 7.94 -3.56
C LEU A 180 1.71 8.57 -4.48
N SER A 181 1.34 8.90 -5.69
CA SER A 181 2.23 9.51 -6.67
C SER A 181 1.72 10.87 -7.11
N ASN A 182 2.65 11.80 -7.34
CA ASN A 182 2.36 13.05 -8.01
C ASN A 182 2.73 12.89 -9.49
N PRO A 183 1.76 12.88 -10.42
CA PRO A 183 2.04 12.79 -11.85
C PRO A 183 2.79 14.01 -12.40
N GLN A 184 2.91 15.08 -11.61
CA GLN A 184 3.67 16.28 -11.96
C GLN A 184 4.82 16.51 -10.95
N PRO A 185 5.92 15.74 -11.02
CA PRO A 185 7.01 15.83 -10.05
C PRO A 185 7.72 17.19 -10.03
N ASN A 186 7.55 18.00 -11.07
CA ASN A 186 8.15 19.34 -11.22
C ASN A 186 7.12 20.48 -10.97
N ALA A 187 5.98 20.19 -10.37
CA ALA A 187 4.97 21.22 -10.05
C ALA A 187 5.60 22.31 -9.17
N LYS A 188 5.42 23.59 -9.56
CA LYS A 188 5.88 24.73 -8.78
C LYS A 188 4.93 24.98 -7.61
N LYS A 189 5.43 25.71 -6.60
CA LYS A 189 4.60 26.15 -5.47
C LYS A 189 3.45 27.02 -6.02
N GLY A 190 2.22 26.57 -5.85
CA GLY A 190 1.01 27.23 -6.37
C GLY A 190 0.33 26.50 -7.52
N ASP A 191 0.98 25.49 -8.13
CA ASP A 191 0.33 24.63 -9.09
C ASP A 191 -0.66 23.67 -8.38
N ASP A 192 -1.78 23.36 -9.04
CA ASP A 192 -2.71 22.37 -8.54
C ASP A 192 -2.03 21.00 -8.45
N LEU A 193 -1.92 20.46 -7.24
CA LEU A 193 -1.31 19.15 -7.01
C LEU A 193 -2.18 18.05 -7.62
N LYS A 194 -1.71 17.48 -8.72
CA LYS A 194 -2.34 16.33 -9.37
C LYS A 194 -1.77 15.05 -8.78
N ILE A 195 -2.47 14.46 -7.85
CA ILE A 195 -2.01 13.25 -7.18
C ILE A 195 -2.87 12.04 -7.51
N THR A 196 -2.24 10.88 -7.55
CA THR A 196 -2.89 9.59 -7.81
C THR A 196 -2.57 8.64 -6.69
N LEU A 197 -3.59 8.03 -6.11
CA LEU A 197 -3.47 6.90 -5.21
C LEU A 197 -3.65 5.61 -6.02
N THR A 198 -2.68 4.72 -5.94
CA THR A 198 -2.73 3.41 -6.57
C THR A 198 -2.65 2.34 -5.51
N LEU A 199 -3.67 1.46 -5.47
CA LEU A 199 -3.66 0.23 -4.71
C LEU A 199 -3.53 -0.95 -5.69
N SER A 200 -2.49 -1.75 -5.53
CA SER A 200 -2.25 -2.96 -6.34
C SER A 200 -2.30 -4.20 -5.46
N TYR A 201 -3.06 -5.20 -5.90
CA TYR A 201 -3.02 -6.57 -5.40
C TYR A 201 -2.34 -7.45 -6.45
N ILE A 202 -1.28 -8.18 -6.05
CA ILE A 202 -0.40 -8.95 -6.94
C ILE A 202 -0.18 -10.35 -6.38
#